data_75d37f32de99528295420138a3118c57
#
_entry.id   75d37f32de99528295420138a3118c57
#
_cell.length_a   1.000
_cell.length_b   1.000
_cell.length_c   1.000
_cell.angle_alpha   90.00
_cell.angle_beta   90.00
_cell.angle_gamma   90.00
#
_symmetry.space_group_name_H-M   'P 1'
#
loop_
_entity.id
_entity.type
_entity.pdbx_description
1 polymer ?
#
loop_
_entity_poly.entity_id
_entity_poly.type
_entity_poly.pdbx_seq_one_letter_code
_entity_poly.pdbx_strand_id
1 'polypeptide(L)'
;MSISRQLAAIMFTDITGYTAMMQQDEKKALELITRFKEVLEKITPEHQGKIVQYFGDGCLLAFDSSANSIECAMALQKSFRDSPQVPVRMGLHLGDVVFRNENVFGDGVNIASRIESLSVPGAILMSKSIRDQVKNKSEFQLISLGFFDFKNVEERIEVFALTNDGLVVPQRKKMEGKLKKKNYLRRNIIAALSIVLLIIAAFFIYKKFVANNSTPNATDKSIAVLPFVDMSAGKDQEYFSDGLSEELLILLAKIPELKVIGRTSSFSFKGKDEDLRSISQKLGVAHILEGSVRKDGNKIDRKSVV
;
A
#
# COMPACT_ATOMS: atom_id res chain seq x y z
N MET A 1 -27.66 28.54 -25.62
CA MET A 1 -27.28 28.17 -24.23
C MET A 1 -25.96 28.86 -23.91
N SER A 2 -25.95 29.88 -23.06
CA SER A 2 -24.69 30.53 -22.67
C SER A 2 -24.00 29.71 -21.58
N ILE A 3 -22.81 29.21 -21.89
CA ILE A 3 -21.90 28.62 -20.90
C ILE A 3 -20.95 29.76 -20.53
N SER A 4 -21.02 30.23 -19.30
CA SER A 4 -20.12 31.26 -18.79
C SER A 4 -19.20 30.64 -17.72
N ARG A 5 -17.89 30.69 -17.97
CA ARG A 5 -16.87 30.34 -16.97
C ARG A 5 -16.41 31.61 -16.28
N GLN A 6 -16.47 31.64 -14.94
CA GLN A 6 -16.05 32.81 -14.17
C GLN A 6 -15.47 32.39 -12.82
N LEU A 7 -14.66 33.27 -12.26
CA LEU A 7 -14.18 33.14 -10.88
C LEU A 7 -15.28 33.61 -9.93
N ALA A 8 -15.71 32.74 -9.00
CA ALA A 8 -16.75 33.10 -8.03
C ALA A 8 -16.41 32.55 -6.64
N ALA A 9 -16.84 33.27 -5.62
CA ALA A 9 -16.83 32.76 -4.26
C ALA A 9 -18.08 31.88 -4.06
N ILE A 10 -17.84 30.61 -3.77
CA ILE A 10 -18.88 29.61 -3.57
C ILE A 10 -18.99 29.32 -2.08
N MET A 11 -20.20 29.33 -1.55
CA MET A 11 -20.52 28.96 -0.18
C MET A 11 -21.49 27.79 -0.16
N PHE A 12 -21.11 26.73 0.54
CA PHE A 12 -22.04 25.69 0.96
C PHE A 12 -22.49 25.90 2.39
N THR A 13 -23.79 25.74 2.62
CA THR A 13 -24.40 25.76 3.95
C THR A 13 -25.20 24.48 4.15
N ASP A 14 -25.24 23.94 5.37
CA ASP A 14 -25.90 22.67 5.64
C ASP A 14 -26.39 22.61 7.11
N ILE A 15 -27.60 22.05 7.34
CA ILE A 15 -28.13 21.84 8.68
C ILE A 15 -27.54 20.57 9.27
N THR A 16 -26.74 20.70 10.31
CA THR A 16 -26.08 19.55 10.93
C THR A 16 -27.07 18.65 11.63
N GLY A 17 -27.05 17.34 11.28
CA GLY A 17 -27.86 16.32 11.94
C GLY A 17 -29.34 16.30 11.49
N TYR A 18 -29.70 16.96 10.41
CA TYR A 18 -31.06 17.02 9.89
C TYR A 18 -31.72 15.66 9.72
N THR A 19 -31.02 14.69 9.11
CA THR A 19 -31.56 13.32 8.92
C THR A 19 -31.95 12.65 10.26
N ALA A 20 -31.15 12.84 11.29
CA ALA A 20 -31.44 12.29 12.61
C ALA A 20 -32.63 13.03 13.26
N MET A 21 -32.73 14.34 13.07
CA MET A 21 -33.89 15.13 13.52
C MET A 21 -35.18 14.69 12.84
N MET A 22 -35.15 14.46 11.53
CA MET A 22 -36.30 13.93 10.77
C MET A 22 -36.82 12.60 11.31
N GLN A 23 -35.92 11.74 11.75
CA GLN A 23 -36.28 10.43 12.33
C GLN A 23 -36.88 10.55 13.75
N GLN A 24 -36.47 11.56 14.53
CA GLN A 24 -36.87 11.75 15.91
C GLN A 24 -38.12 12.64 16.04
N ASP A 25 -38.18 13.73 15.30
CA ASP A 25 -39.25 14.75 15.32
C ASP A 25 -39.35 15.42 13.95
N GLU A 26 -40.15 14.83 13.08
CA GLU A 26 -40.36 15.32 11.69
C GLU A 26 -40.90 16.76 11.67
N LYS A 27 -41.85 17.08 12.56
CA LYS A 27 -42.45 18.41 12.63
C LYS A 27 -41.39 19.49 12.93
N LYS A 28 -40.57 19.26 13.92
CA LYS A 28 -39.48 20.16 14.31
C LYS A 28 -38.45 20.28 13.19
N ALA A 29 -38.07 19.18 12.50
CA ALA A 29 -37.16 19.23 11.39
C ALA A 29 -37.71 20.06 10.22
N LEU A 30 -39.00 19.94 9.90
CA LEU A 30 -39.68 20.75 8.89
C LEU A 30 -39.75 22.24 9.26
N GLU A 31 -39.96 22.57 10.53
CA GLU A 31 -39.89 23.95 11.02
C GLU A 31 -38.48 24.54 10.82
N LEU A 32 -37.42 23.76 11.14
CA LEU A 32 -36.04 24.23 11.00
C LEU A 32 -35.63 24.43 9.55
N ILE A 33 -36.02 23.53 8.62
CA ILE A 33 -35.67 23.73 7.21
C ILE A 33 -36.45 24.87 6.57
N THR A 34 -37.69 25.12 7.00
CA THR A 34 -38.47 26.28 6.56
C THR A 34 -37.76 27.57 6.97
N ARG A 35 -37.41 27.69 8.26
CA ARG A 35 -36.64 28.82 8.77
C ARG A 35 -35.29 28.98 8.07
N PHE A 36 -34.58 27.88 7.82
CA PHE A 36 -33.29 27.89 7.10
C PHE A 36 -33.45 28.57 5.74
N LYS A 37 -34.47 28.17 4.97
CA LYS A 37 -34.74 28.75 3.65
C LYS A 37 -35.13 30.24 3.73
N GLU A 38 -36.06 30.61 4.62
CA GLU A 38 -36.49 31.97 4.84
C GLU A 38 -35.31 32.92 5.15
N VAL A 39 -34.41 32.47 6.04
CA VAL A 39 -33.22 33.25 6.42
C VAL A 39 -32.25 33.39 5.24
N LEU A 40 -32.03 32.32 4.47
CA LEU A 40 -31.19 32.39 3.25
C LEU A 40 -31.78 33.32 2.20
N GLU A 41 -33.08 33.23 1.90
CA GLU A 41 -33.77 34.02 0.89
C GLU A 41 -33.79 35.51 1.25
N LYS A 42 -33.83 35.83 2.54
CA LYS A 42 -33.76 37.19 3.02
C LYS A 42 -32.35 37.79 2.97
N ILE A 43 -31.39 37.12 3.57
CA ILE A 43 -30.05 37.68 3.84
C ILE A 43 -29.13 37.61 2.62
N THR A 44 -29.22 36.55 1.80
CA THR A 44 -28.29 36.35 0.69
C THR A 44 -28.32 37.50 -0.33
N PRO A 45 -29.49 38.00 -0.77
CA PRO A 45 -29.55 39.15 -1.68
C PRO A 45 -29.03 40.47 -1.08
N GLU A 46 -29.19 40.67 0.23
CA GLU A 46 -28.69 41.87 0.93
C GLU A 46 -27.15 41.98 0.82
N HIS A 47 -26.46 40.85 0.67
CA HIS A 47 -25.01 40.76 0.48
C HIS A 47 -24.61 40.46 -0.99
N GLN A 48 -25.47 40.78 -1.96
CA GLN A 48 -25.22 40.60 -3.40
C GLN A 48 -24.90 39.13 -3.76
N GLY A 49 -25.40 38.16 -2.97
CA GLY A 49 -25.30 36.72 -3.22
C GLY A 49 -26.45 36.19 -4.06
N LYS A 50 -26.24 35.10 -4.72
CA LYS A 50 -27.26 34.34 -5.45
C LYS A 50 -27.42 32.94 -4.82
N ILE A 51 -28.65 32.55 -4.50
CA ILE A 51 -28.99 31.16 -4.18
C ILE A 51 -29.00 30.41 -5.51
N VAL A 52 -28.10 29.41 -5.63
CA VAL A 52 -27.95 28.62 -6.84
C VAL A 52 -28.84 27.40 -6.80
N GLN A 53 -28.76 26.64 -5.70
CA GLN A 53 -29.49 25.38 -5.59
C GLN A 53 -29.60 24.92 -4.12
N TYR A 54 -30.76 24.34 -3.79
CA TYR A 54 -31.00 23.62 -2.55
C TYR A 54 -30.71 22.14 -2.75
N PHE A 55 -30.06 21.49 -1.79
CA PHE A 55 -29.73 20.06 -1.76
C PHE A 55 -30.25 19.43 -0.46
N GLY A 56 -31.54 19.15 -0.41
CA GLY A 56 -32.16 18.65 0.81
C GLY A 56 -32.09 19.67 1.95
N ASP A 57 -31.25 19.41 2.94
CA ASP A 57 -30.98 20.24 4.12
C ASP A 57 -29.80 21.22 3.93
N GLY A 58 -29.20 21.25 2.74
CA GLY A 58 -28.11 22.15 2.37
C GLY A 58 -28.47 23.12 1.25
N CYS A 59 -27.64 24.16 1.08
CA CYS A 59 -27.79 25.15 0.03
C CYS A 59 -26.44 25.60 -0.53
N LEU A 60 -26.43 25.83 -1.84
CA LEU A 60 -25.30 26.37 -2.60
C LEU A 60 -25.58 27.84 -2.93
N LEU A 61 -24.67 28.70 -2.50
CA LEU A 61 -24.70 30.14 -2.78
C LEU A 61 -23.47 30.54 -3.60
N ALA A 62 -23.61 31.54 -4.43
CA ALA A 62 -22.51 32.10 -5.23
C ALA A 62 -22.46 33.64 -5.08
N PHE A 63 -21.23 34.17 -5.08
CA PHE A 63 -20.94 35.60 -4.92
C PHE A 63 -19.84 36.02 -5.88
N ASP A 64 -19.90 37.20 -6.40
CA ASP A 64 -18.84 37.82 -7.20
C ASP A 64 -17.69 38.36 -6.31
N SER A 65 -17.95 38.58 -5.02
CA SER A 65 -16.99 39.08 -4.04
C SER A 65 -16.79 38.11 -2.87
N SER A 66 -15.52 37.81 -2.58
CA SER A 66 -15.14 37.04 -1.38
C SER A 66 -15.51 37.77 -0.09
N ALA A 67 -15.42 39.09 -0.04
CA ALA A 67 -15.82 39.86 1.13
C ALA A 67 -17.31 39.73 1.39
N ASN A 68 -18.16 39.96 0.36
CA ASN A 68 -19.61 39.82 0.48
C ASN A 68 -20.01 38.39 0.92
N SER A 69 -19.31 37.38 0.45
CA SER A 69 -19.59 36.01 0.87
C SER A 69 -19.31 35.78 2.37
N ILE A 70 -18.26 36.39 2.94
CA ILE A 70 -17.95 36.30 4.37
C ILE A 70 -18.97 37.11 5.18
N GLU A 71 -19.29 38.34 4.77
CA GLU A 71 -20.28 39.17 5.44
C GLU A 71 -21.65 38.47 5.48
N CYS A 72 -22.07 37.88 4.35
CA CYS A 72 -23.28 37.09 4.27
C CYS A 72 -23.24 35.89 5.26
N ALA A 73 -22.13 35.13 5.27
CA ALA A 73 -21.97 33.99 6.19
C ALA A 73 -22.08 34.43 7.65
N MET A 74 -21.49 35.56 8.03
CA MET A 74 -21.60 36.14 9.38
C MET A 74 -23.05 36.51 9.72
N ALA A 75 -23.73 37.21 8.83
CA ALA A 75 -25.13 37.63 9.01
C ALA A 75 -26.07 36.42 9.13
N LEU A 76 -25.86 35.40 8.29
CA LEU A 76 -26.59 34.13 8.35
C LEU A 76 -26.36 33.40 9.69
N GLN A 77 -25.10 33.24 10.14
CA GLN A 77 -24.81 32.60 11.41
C GLN A 77 -25.39 33.34 12.59
N LYS A 78 -25.40 34.66 12.56
CA LYS A 78 -26.07 35.50 13.57
C LYS A 78 -27.57 35.22 13.60
N SER A 79 -28.25 35.21 12.45
CA SER A 79 -29.69 34.91 12.38
C SER A 79 -30.05 33.49 12.78
N PHE A 80 -29.20 32.49 12.45
CA PHE A 80 -29.44 31.10 12.82
C PHE A 80 -29.25 30.82 14.33
N ARG A 81 -28.58 31.68 15.06
CA ARG A 81 -28.47 31.59 16.53
C ARG A 81 -29.72 32.04 17.23
N ASP A 82 -30.54 32.89 16.62
CA ASP A 82 -31.80 33.34 17.20
C ASP A 82 -32.84 32.21 17.22
N SER A 83 -33.78 32.27 18.13
CA SER A 83 -34.79 31.22 18.29
C SER A 83 -35.83 31.25 17.15
N PRO A 84 -36.22 30.09 16.59
CA PRO A 84 -35.69 28.76 16.81
C PRO A 84 -34.31 28.59 16.20
N GLN A 85 -33.34 28.13 16.99
CA GLN A 85 -31.95 27.99 16.56
C GLN A 85 -31.80 26.91 15.49
N VAL A 86 -31.10 27.24 14.39
CA VAL A 86 -30.77 26.29 13.30
C VAL A 86 -29.27 25.97 13.33
N PRO A 87 -28.87 24.70 13.53
CA PRO A 87 -27.47 24.32 13.65
C PRO A 87 -26.80 24.22 12.25
N VAL A 88 -26.39 25.37 11.70
CA VAL A 88 -25.81 25.46 10.34
C VAL A 88 -24.30 25.48 10.40
N ARG A 89 -23.66 24.72 9.51
CA ARG A 89 -22.24 24.77 9.19
C ARG A 89 -22.03 25.33 7.79
N MET A 90 -20.89 26.01 7.59
CA MET A 90 -20.61 26.71 6.33
C MET A 90 -19.19 26.47 5.86
N GLY A 91 -19.03 26.37 4.52
CA GLY A 91 -17.73 26.22 3.85
C GLY A 91 -17.65 27.10 2.61
N LEU A 92 -16.60 27.94 2.52
CA LEU A 92 -16.38 28.89 1.45
C LEU A 92 -15.13 28.56 0.64
N HIS A 93 -15.21 28.73 -0.68
CA HIS A 93 -14.05 28.60 -1.58
C HIS A 93 -14.19 29.57 -2.76
N LEU A 94 -13.08 30.18 -3.17
CA LEU A 94 -12.98 30.97 -4.39
C LEU A 94 -12.32 30.10 -5.45
N GLY A 95 -13.02 29.89 -6.57
CA GLY A 95 -12.52 29.09 -7.67
C GLY A 95 -13.31 29.30 -8.96
N ASP A 96 -12.78 28.72 -10.04
CA ASP A 96 -13.45 28.73 -11.34
C ASP A 96 -14.69 27.86 -11.33
N VAL A 97 -15.79 28.41 -11.80
CA VAL A 97 -17.08 27.75 -11.93
C VAL A 97 -17.70 28.00 -13.29
N VAL A 98 -18.53 27.07 -13.73
CA VAL A 98 -19.29 27.13 -14.95
C VAL A 98 -20.77 27.23 -14.61
N PHE A 99 -21.42 28.31 -15.02
CA PHE A 99 -22.86 28.47 -14.91
C PHE A 99 -23.53 27.89 -16.16
N ARG A 100 -24.48 26.98 -15.96
CA ARG A 100 -25.28 26.39 -17.02
C ARG A 100 -26.70 26.14 -16.52
N ASN A 101 -27.70 26.79 -17.14
CA ASN A 101 -29.12 26.61 -16.80
C ASN A 101 -29.37 26.71 -15.28
N GLU A 102 -28.97 27.81 -14.66
CA GLU A 102 -29.09 28.09 -13.21
C GLU A 102 -28.28 27.13 -12.28
N ASN A 103 -27.59 26.15 -12.82
CA ASN A 103 -26.71 25.29 -12.06
C ASN A 103 -25.25 25.74 -12.16
N VAL A 104 -24.47 25.45 -11.14
CA VAL A 104 -23.03 25.74 -11.08
C VAL A 104 -22.26 24.44 -11.02
N PHE A 105 -21.24 24.31 -11.86
CA PHE A 105 -20.34 23.19 -11.97
C PHE A 105 -18.89 23.64 -11.88
N GLY A 106 -18.00 22.77 -11.41
CA GLY A 106 -16.56 23.01 -11.37
C GLY A 106 -15.91 22.52 -10.09
N ASP A 107 -14.59 22.48 -10.09
CA ASP A 107 -13.81 22.01 -8.94
C ASP A 107 -14.00 22.89 -7.71
N GLY A 108 -14.24 24.21 -7.93
CA GLY A 108 -14.54 25.16 -6.87
C GLY A 108 -15.76 24.76 -6.04
N VAL A 109 -16.82 24.26 -6.67
CA VAL A 109 -18.04 23.76 -6.01
C VAL A 109 -17.71 22.56 -5.13
N ASN A 110 -16.92 21.62 -5.67
CA ASN A 110 -16.51 20.43 -4.95
C ASN A 110 -15.65 20.75 -3.73
N ILE A 111 -14.74 21.72 -3.85
CA ILE A 111 -13.86 22.13 -2.75
C ILE A 111 -14.68 22.80 -1.65
N ALA A 112 -15.58 23.73 -1.99
CA ALA A 112 -16.46 24.40 -1.03
C ALA A 112 -17.30 23.38 -0.22
N SER A 113 -17.91 22.38 -0.88
CA SER A 113 -18.66 21.30 -0.22
C SER A 113 -17.78 20.45 0.73
N ARG A 114 -16.50 20.27 0.41
CA ARG A 114 -15.59 19.52 1.29
C ARG A 114 -15.15 20.34 2.50
N ILE A 115 -14.94 21.63 2.33
CA ILE A 115 -14.65 22.54 3.43
C ILE A 115 -15.86 22.63 4.37
N GLU A 116 -17.09 22.73 3.81
CA GLU A 116 -18.32 22.67 4.59
C GLU A 116 -18.40 21.40 5.43
N SER A 117 -18.09 20.24 4.83
CA SER A 117 -18.14 18.94 5.54
C SER A 117 -17.13 18.79 6.69
N LEU A 118 -16.08 19.64 6.75
CA LEU A 118 -15.17 19.75 7.89
C LEU A 118 -15.71 20.64 9.01
N SER A 119 -16.68 21.49 8.68
CA SER A 119 -17.21 22.50 9.59
C SER A 119 -18.13 21.88 10.64
N VAL A 120 -18.38 22.64 11.70
CA VAL A 120 -19.29 22.31 12.78
C VAL A 120 -20.39 23.37 12.89
N PRO A 121 -21.53 23.10 13.54
CA PRO A 121 -22.58 24.11 13.74
C PRO A 121 -22.02 25.41 14.33
N GLY A 122 -22.40 26.53 13.76
CA GLY A 122 -21.96 27.87 14.18
C GLY A 122 -20.59 28.28 13.64
N ALA A 123 -19.88 27.42 12.92
CA ALA A 123 -18.58 27.75 12.32
C ALA A 123 -18.70 28.19 10.87
N ILE A 124 -17.74 29.05 10.45
CA ILE A 124 -17.53 29.47 9.07
C ILE A 124 -16.11 29.12 8.69
N LEU A 125 -15.95 28.15 7.77
CA LEU A 125 -14.65 27.73 7.26
C LEU A 125 -14.44 28.24 5.84
N MET A 126 -13.17 28.48 5.47
CA MET A 126 -12.84 28.94 4.15
C MET A 126 -11.49 28.44 3.68
N SER A 127 -11.31 28.38 2.37
CA SER A 127 -10.01 28.08 1.76
C SER A 127 -9.07 29.27 1.81
N LYS A 128 -7.78 28.99 1.62
CA LYS A 128 -6.73 30.02 1.45
C LYS A 128 -7.07 31.01 0.35
N SER A 129 -7.71 30.57 -0.75
CA SER A 129 -8.08 31.47 -1.86
C SER A 129 -9.06 32.57 -1.44
N ILE A 130 -10.03 32.29 -0.56
CA ILE A 130 -10.91 33.31 0.05
C ILE A 130 -10.10 34.20 0.99
N ARG A 131 -9.32 33.61 1.89
CA ARG A 131 -8.52 34.35 2.88
C ARG A 131 -7.58 35.37 2.22
N ASP A 132 -6.93 35.00 1.12
CA ASP A 132 -5.97 35.87 0.44
C ASP A 132 -6.65 37.11 -0.20
N GLN A 133 -7.93 37.03 -0.58
CA GLN A 133 -8.70 38.17 -1.08
C GLN A 133 -9.05 39.19 0.02
N VAL A 134 -9.13 38.73 1.27
CA VAL A 134 -9.57 39.56 2.40
C VAL A 134 -8.46 39.82 3.43
N LYS A 135 -7.24 39.47 3.15
CA LYS A 135 -6.11 39.55 4.10
C LYS A 135 -5.83 40.99 4.64
N ASN A 136 -6.21 41.99 3.89
CA ASN A 136 -6.01 43.39 4.25
C ASN A 136 -7.25 44.02 4.95
N LYS A 137 -8.30 43.23 5.20
CA LYS A 137 -9.53 43.65 5.84
C LYS A 137 -9.50 43.23 7.31
N SER A 138 -9.26 44.19 8.19
CA SER A 138 -9.11 43.95 9.65
C SER A 138 -10.38 43.50 10.35
N GLU A 139 -11.53 43.72 9.75
CA GLU A 139 -12.84 43.29 10.23
C GLU A 139 -13.00 41.76 10.22
N PHE A 140 -12.22 41.00 9.44
CA PHE A 140 -12.26 39.55 9.38
C PHE A 140 -11.10 38.95 10.18
N GLN A 141 -11.43 38.40 11.35
CA GLN A 141 -10.45 37.71 12.18
C GLN A 141 -10.35 36.24 11.76
N LEU A 142 -9.17 35.81 11.28
CA LEU A 142 -8.97 34.49 10.68
C LEU A 142 -7.84 33.73 11.35
N ILE A 143 -8.07 32.44 11.61
CA ILE A 143 -7.05 31.50 12.09
C ILE A 143 -6.88 30.34 11.14
N SER A 144 -5.63 29.95 10.85
CA SER A 144 -5.35 28.74 10.06
C SER A 144 -5.60 27.48 10.89
N LEU A 145 -6.36 26.55 10.32
CA LEU A 145 -6.56 25.20 10.84
C LEU A 145 -5.56 24.22 10.21
N GLY A 146 -4.71 24.71 9.29
CA GLY A 146 -3.69 23.97 8.57
C GLY A 146 -4.20 23.29 7.30
N PHE A 147 -3.38 22.39 6.76
CA PHE A 147 -3.62 21.73 5.48
C PHE A 147 -4.44 20.46 5.61
N PHE A 148 -5.36 20.24 4.65
CA PHE A 148 -6.21 19.06 4.57
C PHE A 148 -6.10 18.39 3.19
N ASP A 149 -6.09 17.05 3.20
CA ASP A 149 -6.10 16.21 2.01
C ASP A 149 -7.54 15.80 1.68
N PHE A 150 -8.17 16.44 0.72
CA PHE A 150 -9.54 16.12 0.32
C PHE A 150 -9.60 14.98 -0.70
N LYS A 151 -10.67 14.17 -0.63
CA LYS A 151 -10.91 13.11 -1.61
C LYS A 151 -11.07 13.73 -3.01
N ASN A 152 -10.35 13.20 -4.02
CA ASN A 152 -10.36 13.68 -5.41
C ASN A 152 -9.96 15.17 -5.58
N VAL A 153 -9.07 15.68 -4.74
CA VAL A 153 -8.36 16.94 -4.92
C VAL A 153 -6.88 16.60 -4.92
N GLU A 154 -6.16 17.06 -5.93
CA GLU A 154 -4.74 16.71 -6.09
C GLU A 154 -3.88 17.40 -5.05
N GLU A 155 -4.10 18.69 -4.84
CA GLU A 155 -3.33 19.52 -3.92
C GLU A 155 -3.98 19.57 -2.53
N ARG A 156 -3.13 19.75 -1.52
CA ARG A 156 -3.57 20.01 -0.15
C ARG A 156 -4.09 21.42 -0.03
N ILE A 157 -5.25 21.56 0.58
CA ILE A 157 -5.87 22.88 0.77
C ILE A 157 -5.69 23.33 2.21
N GLU A 158 -5.15 24.54 2.40
CA GLU A 158 -5.13 25.19 3.69
C GLU A 158 -6.51 25.77 3.99
N VAL A 159 -7.05 25.43 5.15
CA VAL A 159 -8.38 25.84 5.61
C VAL A 159 -8.25 26.81 6.78
N PHE A 160 -9.02 27.86 6.75
CA PHE A 160 -9.11 28.91 7.78
C PHE A 160 -10.50 28.90 8.42
N ALA A 161 -10.55 29.26 9.68
CA ALA A 161 -11.80 29.55 10.39
C ALA A 161 -11.91 31.06 10.67
N LEU A 162 -13.12 31.58 10.53
CA LEU A 162 -13.45 32.93 10.99
C LEU A 162 -13.66 32.89 12.53
N THR A 163 -13.00 33.81 13.25
CA THR A 163 -12.99 33.85 14.72
C THR A 163 -13.69 35.05 15.32
N ASN A 164 -14.44 35.81 14.48
CA ASN A 164 -15.24 36.93 14.96
C ASN A 164 -16.24 36.51 16.06
N ASP A 165 -16.64 37.44 16.90
CA ASP A 165 -17.49 37.21 18.05
C ASP A 165 -18.75 36.41 17.72
N GLY A 166 -19.00 35.41 18.56
CA GLY A 166 -20.15 34.52 18.45
C GLY A 166 -20.01 33.40 17.43
N LEU A 167 -18.88 33.25 16.74
CA LEU A 167 -18.62 32.13 15.85
C LEU A 167 -17.88 31.00 16.56
N VAL A 168 -18.13 29.77 16.12
CA VAL A 168 -17.47 28.58 16.66
C VAL A 168 -16.20 28.28 15.89
N VAL A 169 -15.08 28.09 16.58
CA VAL A 169 -13.82 27.65 15.98
C VAL A 169 -13.63 26.16 16.22
N PRO A 170 -13.68 25.31 15.20
CA PRO A 170 -13.54 23.88 15.38
C PRO A 170 -12.11 23.49 15.76
N GLN A 171 -11.98 22.52 16.68
CA GLN A 171 -10.67 21.95 16.99
C GLN A 171 -10.28 20.95 15.91
N ARG A 172 -9.06 21.10 15.32
CA ARG A 172 -8.56 20.23 14.26
C ARG A 172 -8.68 18.74 14.56
N LYS A 173 -8.48 18.34 15.83
CA LYS A 173 -8.57 16.92 16.26
C LYS A 173 -9.99 16.35 16.16
N LYS A 174 -11.01 17.19 16.16
CA LYS A 174 -12.42 16.79 16.11
C LYS A 174 -13.05 17.01 14.72
N MET A 175 -12.27 17.49 13.76
CA MET A 175 -12.77 17.75 12.42
C MET A 175 -12.82 16.43 11.63
N GLU A 176 -14.03 16.06 11.23
CA GLU A 176 -14.33 14.93 10.37
C GLU A 176 -14.97 15.47 9.09
N GLY A 177 -14.78 14.77 7.98
CA GLY A 177 -15.35 15.21 6.72
C GLY A 177 -14.91 14.34 5.54
N LYS A 178 -15.09 14.84 4.33
CA LYS A 178 -14.74 14.14 3.07
C LYS A 178 -13.22 14.17 2.82
N LEU A 179 -12.44 13.67 3.79
CA LEU A 179 -10.98 13.61 3.72
C LEU A 179 -10.49 12.40 2.93
N LYS A 180 -9.29 12.50 2.37
CA LYS A 180 -8.58 11.38 1.73
C LYS A 180 -8.17 10.39 2.81
N LYS A 181 -8.73 9.17 2.79
CA LYS A 181 -8.34 8.12 3.74
C LYS A 181 -6.87 7.77 3.54
N LYS A 182 -6.05 7.97 4.56
CA LYS A 182 -4.65 7.50 4.56
C LYS A 182 -4.66 5.98 4.74
N ASN A 183 -4.30 5.24 3.69
CA ASN A 183 -4.24 3.77 3.71
C ASN A 183 -2.99 3.25 4.45
N TYR A 184 -2.77 3.68 5.70
CA TYR A 184 -1.67 3.17 6.54
C TYR A 184 -1.79 1.66 6.78
N LEU A 185 -3.03 1.17 6.96
CA LEU A 185 -3.27 -0.26 7.18
C LEU A 185 -2.77 -1.11 6.02
N ARG A 186 -3.09 -0.73 4.78
CA ARG A 186 -2.68 -1.47 3.57
C ARG A 186 -1.16 -1.48 3.40
N ARG A 187 -0.48 -0.36 3.66
CA ARG A 187 1.00 -0.27 3.60
C ARG A 187 1.66 -1.14 4.67
N ASN A 188 1.13 -1.14 5.89
CA ASN A 188 1.66 -1.94 7.00
C ASN A 188 1.39 -3.45 6.79
N ILE A 189 0.25 -3.84 6.21
CA ILE A 189 -0.04 -5.23 5.83
C ILE A 189 0.93 -5.71 4.74
N ILE A 190 1.18 -4.90 3.69
CA ILE A 190 2.13 -5.25 2.64
C ILE A 190 3.55 -5.38 3.21
N ALA A 191 3.97 -4.48 4.10
CA ALA A 191 5.27 -4.56 4.77
C ALA A 191 5.38 -5.81 5.67
N ALA A 192 4.34 -6.15 6.43
CA ALA A 192 4.31 -7.37 7.25
C ALA A 192 4.36 -8.64 6.39
N LEU A 193 3.61 -8.71 5.29
CA LEU A 193 3.63 -9.85 4.36
C LEU A 193 5.00 -10.01 3.68
N SER A 194 5.68 -8.92 3.30
CA SER A 194 7.02 -8.99 2.72
C SER A 194 8.07 -9.50 3.72
N ILE A 195 7.97 -9.11 5.00
CA ILE A 195 8.85 -9.62 6.06
C ILE A 195 8.62 -11.13 6.27
N VAL A 196 7.36 -11.58 6.33
CA VAL A 196 7.03 -13.00 6.46
C VAL A 196 7.58 -13.81 5.27
N LEU A 197 7.44 -13.30 4.05
CA LEU A 197 7.98 -13.95 2.84
C LEU A 197 9.52 -14.07 2.90
N LEU A 198 10.21 -13.03 3.37
CA LEU A 198 11.67 -13.06 3.55
C LEU A 198 12.11 -14.10 4.60
N ILE A 199 11.37 -14.21 5.70
CA ILE A 199 11.65 -15.22 6.74
C ILE A 199 11.47 -16.64 6.19
N ILE A 200 10.40 -16.88 5.42
CA ILE A 200 10.14 -18.17 4.76
C ILE A 200 11.25 -18.51 3.76
N ALA A 201 11.65 -17.54 2.92
CA ALA A 201 12.74 -17.72 1.97
C ALA A 201 14.08 -18.04 2.68
N ALA A 202 14.41 -17.29 3.74
CA ALA A 202 15.60 -17.55 4.55
C ALA A 202 15.57 -18.94 5.22
N PHE A 203 14.40 -19.39 5.69
CA PHE A 203 14.23 -20.73 6.26
C PHE A 203 14.47 -21.85 5.23
N PHE A 204 13.96 -21.69 4.00
CA PHE A 204 14.21 -22.65 2.92
C PHE A 204 15.67 -22.66 2.47
N ILE A 205 16.32 -21.50 2.39
CA ILE A 205 17.76 -21.38 2.07
C ILE A 205 18.58 -22.06 3.18
N TYR A 206 18.27 -21.80 4.46
CA TYR A 206 18.93 -22.43 5.61
C TYR A 206 18.76 -23.94 5.58
N LYS A 207 17.54 -24.46 5.37
CA LYS A 207 17.29 -25.90 5.23
C LYS A 207 18.09 -26.53 4.09
N LYS A 208 18.16 -25.88 2.94
CA LYS A 208 18.95 -26.36 1.78
C LYS A 208 20.45 -26.38 2.09
N PHE A 209 20.95 -25.37 2.80
CA PHE A 209 22.37 -25.27 3.17
C PHE A 209 22.76 -26.32 4.22
N VAL A 210 21.92 -26.57 5.21
CA VAL A 210 22.14 -27.58 6.25
C VAL A 210 22.01 -29.01 5.69
N ALA A 211 21.03 -29.24 4.77
CA ALA A 211 20.85 -30.56 4.16
C ALA A 211 22.01 -30.96 3.23
N ASN A 212 22.70 -29.97 2.62
CA ASN A 212 23.86 -30.27 1.75
C ASN A 212 25.17 -30.53 2.51
N ASN A 213 25.21 -30.31 3.82
CA ASN A 213 26.42 -30.48 4.63
C ASN A 213 26.41 -31.75 5.50
N SER A 214 25.51 -32.71 5.24
CA SER A 214 25.58 -34.02 5.88
C SER A 214 26.73 -34.81 5.25
N THR A 215 27.90 -34.79 5.87
CA THR A 215 28.98 -35.75 5.62
C THR A 215 28.43 -37.15 5.92
N PRO A 216 28.67 -38.17 5.03
CA PRO A 216 28.27 -39.54 5.31
C PRO A 216 28.93 -39.98 6.64
N ASN A 217 28.13 -40.50 7.55
CA ASN A 217 28.66 -41.03 8.79
C ASN A 217 29.57 -42.22 8.47
N ALA A 218 30.70 -42.34 9.14
CA ALA A 218 31.66 -43.46 9.00
C ALA A 218 31.07 -44.84 9.34
N THR A 219 29.84 -44.87 9.88
CA THR A 219 29.06 -46.09 10.14
C THR A 219 28.16 -46.50 8.97
N ASP A 220 28.11 -45.73 7.90
CA ASP A 220 27.27 -46.03 6.74
C ASP A 220 27.97 -47.09 5.86
N LYS A 221 27.39 -48.31 5.78
CA LYS A 221 27.91 -49.42 4.97
C LYS A 221 27.65 -49.15 3.47
N SER A 222 28.34 -48.17 2.92
CA SER A 222 28.19 -47.77 1.51
C SER A 222 29.56 -47.67 0.82
N ILE A 223 29.62 -48.13 -0.42
CA ILE A 223 30.87 -48.20 -1.20
C ILE A 223 30.60 -47.84 -2.68
N ALA A 224 31.56 -47.15 -3.29
CA ALA A 224 31.66 -46.96 -4.73
C ALA A 224 32.94 -47.59 -5.24
N VAL A 225 32.85 -48.33 -6.35
CA VAL A 225 34.01 -48.88 -7.06
C VAL A 225 34.31 -47.99 -8.24
N LEU A 226 35.47 -47.32 -8.22
CA LEU A 226 35.91 -46.49 -9.34
C LEU A 226 36.51 -47.37 -10.43
N PRO A 227 36.52 -46.92 -11.73
CA PRO A 227 37.19 -47.60 -12.80
C PRO A 227 38.69 -47.76 -12.51
N PHE A 228 39.21 -49.00 -12.62
CA PHE A 228 40.62 -49.26 -12.39
C PHE A 228 41.47 -48.66 -13.52
N VAL A 229 42.61 -48.13 -13.13
CA VAL A 229 43.54 -47.50 -14.09
C VAL A 229 44.43 -48.55 -14.72
N ASP A 230 44.53 -48.55 -16.04
CA ASP A 230 45.51 -49.37 -16.74
C ASP A 230 46.93 -48.77 -16.65
N MET A 231 47.82 -49.46 -15.93
CA MET A 231 49.23 -49.09 -15.76
C MET A 231 50.16 -49.98 -16.58
N SER A 232 49.66 -50.72 -17.55
CA SER A 232 50.45 -51.53 -18.46
C SER A 232 51.32 -50.69 -19.39
N ALA A 233 52.49 -51.17 -19.79
CA ALA A 233 53.40 -50.42 -20.64
C ALA A 233 52.77 -50.04 -22.03
N GLY A 234 51.91 -50.89 -22.56
CA GLY A 234 51.18 -50.66 -23.78
C GLY A 234 49.85 -49.89 -23.67
N LYS A 235 49.35 -49.69 -22.42
CA LYS A 235 48.00 -49.14 -22.13
C LYS A 235 46.87 -49.80 -22.94
N ASP A 236 47.00 -51.09 -23.21
CA ASP A 236 46.11 -51.90 -24.05
C ASP A 236 45.16 -52.80 -23.23
N GLN A 237 45.15 -52.63 -21.89
CA GLN A 237 44.35 -53.43 -21.01
C GLN A 237 43.17 -52.66 -20.38
N GLU A 238 42.76 -51.57 -20.98
CA GLU A 238 41.68 -50.74 -20.49
C GLU A 238 40.36 -51.53 -20.37
N TYR A 239 40.02 -52.32 -21.39
CA TYR A 239 38.84 -53.18 -21.37
C TYR A 239 38.86 -54.18 -20.20
N PHE A 240 40.06 -54.74 -19.91
CA PHE A 240 40.23 -55.67 -18.78
C PHE A 240 40.10 -54.96 -17.43
N SER A 241 40.69 -53.79 -17.30
CA SER A 241 40.59 -52.94 -16.08
C SER A 241 39.15 -52.58 -15.77
N ASP A 242 38.39 -52.15 -16.77
CA ASP A 242 36.97 -51.83 -16.64
C ASP A 242 36.14 -53.06 -16.27
N GLY A 243 36.38 -54.19 -16.96
CA GLY A 243 35.72 -55.46 -16.66
C GLY A 243 35.97 -55.95 -15.24
N LEU A 244 37.20 -55.81 -14.73
CA LEU A 244 37.54 -56.17 -13.34
C LEU A 244 36.81 -55.29 -12.33
N SER A 245 36.73 -53.98 -12.62
CA SER A 245 36.00 -53.05 -11.75
C SER A 245 34.51 -53.39 -11.70
N GLU A 246 33.93 -53.77 -12.86
CA GLU A 246 32.53 -54.18 -12.97
C GLU A 246 32.25 -55.49 -12.24
N GLU A 247 33.14 -56.48 -12.37
CA GLU A 247 33.00 -57.76 -11.63
C GLU A 247 33.05 -57.55 -10.11
N LEU A 248 33.97 -56.70 -9.62
CA LEU A 248 34.04 -56.35 -8.19
C LEU A 248 32.76 -55.64 -7.75
N LEU A 249 32.20 -54.73 -8.55
CA LEU A 249 30.95 -54.07 -8.25
C LEU A 249 29.80 -55.08 -8.13
N ILE A 250 29.72 -56.05 -9.04
CA ILE A 250 28.72 -57.14 -9.01
C ILE A 250 28.89 -58.02 -7.78
N LEU A 251 30.14 -58.38 -7.41
CA LEU A 251 30.42 -59.17 -6.25
C LEU A 251 30.06 -58.47 -4.95
N LEU A 252 30.40 -57.18 -4.82
CA LEU A 252 30.08 -56.38 -3.65
C LEU A 252 28.57 -56.17 -3.52
N ALA A 253 27.85 -56.04 -4.63
CA ALA A 253 26.39 -55.87 -4.65
C ALA A 253 25.63 -57.12 -4.14
N LYS A 254 26.30 -58.30 -4.05
CA LYS A 254 25.72 -59.50 -3.45
C LYS A 254 25.74 -59.51 -1.92
N ILE A 255 26.44 -58.53 -1.30
CA ILE A 255 26.50 -58.42 0.17
C ILE A 255 25.23 -57.69 0.66
N PRO A 256 24.32 -58.34 1.41
CA PRO A 256 22.97 -57.81 1.67
C PRO A 256 22.92 -56.47 2.40
N GLU A 257 23.92 -56.16 3.23
CA GLU A 257 23.95 -54.95 4.06
C GLU A 257 24.81 -53.82 3.44
N LEU A 258 25.44 -54.03 2.29
CA LEU A 258 26.35 -53.10 1.66
C LEU A 258 25.63 -52.35 0.53
N LYS A 259 25.50 -51.04 0.68
CA LYS A 259 24.97 -50.17 -0.39
C LYS A 259 26.06 -49.90 -1.41
N VAL A 260 25.99 -50.54 -2.56
CA VAL A 260 26.95 -50.36 -3.66
C VAL A 260 26.43 -49.39 -4.69
N ILE A 261 27.25 -48.40 -5.08
CA ILE A 261 26.88 -47.44 -6.13
C ILE A 261 26.97 -48.08 -7.51
N GLY A 262 25.96 -47.83 -8.33
CA GLY A 262 25.90 -48.43 -9.67
C GLY A 262 27.00 -47.93 -10.61
N ARG A 263 27.34 -48.79 -11.60
CA ARG A 263 28.40 -48.58 -12.57
C ARG A 263 28.35 -47.20 -13.22
N THR A 264 27.21 -46.78 -13.71
CA THR A 264 27.05 -45.48 -14.43
C THR A 264 27.52 -44.30 -13.61
N SER A 265 27.19 -44.26 -12.31
CA SER A 265 27.59 -43.19 -11.41
C SER A 265 29.09 -43.23 -11.07
N SER A 266 29.64 -44.40 -10.78
CA SER A 266 31.04 -44.56 -10.46
C SER A 266 31.96 -44.30 -11.68
N PHE A 267 31.57 -44.77 -12.86
CA PHE A 267 32.33 -44.59 -14.11
C PHE A 267 32.25 -43.18 -14.67
N SER A 268 31.34 -42.33 -14.19
CA SER A 268 31.32 -40.92 -14.57
C SER A 268 32.56 -40.13 -14.12
N PHE A 269 33.35 -40.70 -13.22
CA PHE A 269 34.60 -40.14 -12.70
C PHE A 269 35.85 -40.73 -13.40
N LYS A 270 35.69 -41.59 -14.41
CA LYS A 270 36.81 -42.15 -15.19
C LYS A 270 37.63 -41.01 -15.84
N GLY A 271 38.96 -41.03 -15.60
CA GLY A 271 39.87 -40.03 -16.17
C GLY A 271 39.77 -38.63 -15.61
N LYS A 272 39.01 -38.41 -14.54
CA LYS A 272 38.93 -37.11 -13.84
C LYS A 272 39.92 -37.08 -12.71
N ASP A 273 40.67 -36.00 -12.61
CA ASP A 273 41.61 -35.72 -11.52
C ASP A 273 40.86 -34.97 -10.39
N GLU A 274 40.00 -35.70 -9.70
CA GLU A 274 39.23 -35.18 -8.56
C GLU A 274 39.65 -35.89 -7.27
N ASP A 275 39.71 -35.14 -6.16
CA ASP A 275 39.98 -35.67 -4.83
C ASP A 275 38.92 -36.70 -4.39
N LEU A 276 39.37 -37.82 -3.87
CA LEU A 276 38.52 -38.95 -3.41
C LEU A 276 37.45 -38.53 -2.41
N ARG A 277 37.75 -37.55 -1.55
CA ARG A 277 36.80 -37.00 -0.58
C ARG A 277 35.64 -36.25 -1.30
N SER A 278 35.97 -35.51 -2.35
CA SER A 278 34.97 -34.86 -3.19
C SER A 278 34.09 -35.85 -3.94
N ILE A 279 34.71 -36.94 -4.48
CA ILE A 279 33.99 -38.01 -5.16
C ILE A 279 33.06 -38.75 -4.17
N SER A 280 33.53 -39.09 -2.95
CA SER A 280 32.70 -39.73 -1.94
C SER A 280 31.48 -38.91 -1.56
N GLN A 281 31.63 -37.59 -1.42
CA GLN A 281 30.52 -36.69 -1.13
C GLN A 281 29.51 -36.63 -2.28
N LYS A 282 29.99 -36.55 -3.54
CA LYS A 282 29.14 -36.52 -4.74
C LYS A 282 28.36 -37.83 -4.92
N LEU A 283 28.98 -38.97 -4.61
CA LEU A 283 28.35 -40.29 -4.71
C LEU A 283 27.55 -40.65 -3.45
N GLY A 284 27.71 -39.93 -2.35
CA GLY A 284 27.02 -40.18 -1.09
C GLY A 284 27.43 -41.52 -0.45
N VAL A 285 28.73 -41.84 -0.45
CA VAL A 285 29.27 -43.09 0.10
C VAL A 285 30.31 -42.84 1.17
N ALA A 286 30.41 -43.78 2.11
CA ALA A 286 31.41 -43.74 3.15
C ALA A 286 32.78 -44.28 2.69
N HIS A 287 32.80 -45.21 1.70
CA HIS A 287 34.00 -45.86 1.23
C HIS A 287 34.11 -45.76 -0.30
N ILE A 288 35.36 -45.64 -0.81
CA ILE A 288 35.69 -45.69 -2.23
C ILE A 288 36.74 -46.77 -2.42
N LEU A 289 36.50 -47.64 -3.39
CA LEU A 289 37.48 -48.61 -3.84
C LEU A 289 38.06 -48.11 -5.18
N GLU A 290 39.34 -47.82 -5.20
CA GLU A 290 40.11 -47.53 -6.43
C GLU A 290 41.20 -48.57 -6.61
N GLY A 291 41.69 -48.70 -7.84
CA GLY A 291 42.76 -49.64 -8.10
C GLY A 291 43.38 -49.44 -9.46
N SER A 292 44.44 -50.20 -9.70
CA SER A 292 45.12 -50.22 -10.99
C SER A 292 45.45 -51.68 -11.41
N VAL A 293 45.55 -51.87 -12.69
CA VAL A 293 45.91 -53.13 -13.32
C VAL A 293 47.19 -52.94 -14.13
N ARG A 294 48.13 -53.82 -13.96
CA ARG A 294 49.37 -53.83 -14.75
C ARG A 294 49.61 -55.20 -15.32
N LYS A 295 49.84 -55.33 -16.63
CA LYS A 295 50.24 -56.51 -17.32
C LYS A 295 51.73 -56.44 -17.63
N ASP A 296 52.48 -57.46 -17.19
CA ASP A 296 53.91 -57.65 -17.52
C ASP A 296 54.12 -59.04 -18.10
N GLY A 297 54.29 -59.13 -19.40
CA GLY A 297 54.36 -60.39 -20.12
C GLY A 297 53.10 -61.24 -19.97
N ASN A 298 53.22 -62.40 -19.37
CA ASN A 298 52.12 -63.36 -19.12
C ASN A 298 51.57 -63.30 -17.66
N LYS A 299 52.01 -62.30 -16.86
CA LYS A 299 51.53 -62.04 -15.50
C LYS A 299 50.74 -60.78 -15.41
N ILE A 300 49.63 -60.80 -14.68
CA ILE A 300 48.81 -59.67 -14.36
C ILE A 300 48.98 -59.36 -12.87
N ASP A 301 49.42 -58.13 -12.55
CA ASP A 301 49.48 -57.62 -11.20
C ASP A 301 48.36 -56.58 -10.99
N ARG A 302 47.75 -56.55 -9.78
CA ARG A 302 46.66 -55.64 -9.42
C ARG A 302 46.91 -55.09 -8.04
N LYS A 303 46.72 -53.77 -7.91
CA LYS A 303 46.72 -53.05 -6.64
C LYS A 303 45.38 -52.40 -6.44
N SER A 304 44.79 -52.47 -5.23
CA SER A 304 43.60 -51.80 -4.79
C SER A 304 43.83 -51.09 -3.47
N VAL A 305 43.22 -49.94 -3.29
CA VAL A 305 43.19 -49.16 -2.06
C VAL A 305 41.73 -48.88 -1.72
N VAL A 306 41.39 -49.03 -0.44
CA VAL A 306 40.02 -48.77 0.08
C VAL A 306 40.06 -47.53 0.95
#